data_78c0fff2aa38c072568a316ded80b310
#
_entry.id   78c0fff2aa38c072568a316ded80b310
#
_cell.length_a   1.000
_cell.length_b   1.000
_cell.length_c   1.000
_cell.angle_alpha   90.00
_cell.angle_beta   90.00
_cell.angle_gamma   90.00
#
_symmetry.space_group_name_H-M   'P 1'
#
loop_
_entity.id
_entity.type
_entity.pdbx_description
1 polymer ?
#
loop_
_entity_poly.entity_id
_entity_poly.type
_entity_poly.pdbx_seq_one_letter_code
_entity_poly.pdbx_strand_id
1 'polypeptide(L)'
;MTVGSRGDVAPYTGLADGLVRAGHDVTLVTHSRFEPLLARSAVRFHPIPIDPHAELHGARGRSLHRSRTGPGKLVRVLGMARSLADEMADDLLRAAQASDILLLAGSVAPLGFAIADGLGLPSIGLNLQPLHPTGAFVPPMAGVGSWGAPANRAAGHGMHLALAHVYAPAAQRVRRRLGGTSHGPWAQHRERERGHWPVLHGYSPLVVPRPRDWRPGLEVTGYWWPRVPDPQLPDRLRDFIAAGPAPVFIGLGSATVPDPARVSGQIVRALRAAGLRGILQEGWAGLRGHGDDIITVADVPHSVLFPHLAAVVHHAGAGTTGAGLRAGIPAVPVPVQFDAGFWADRLVRLGVAPRAVPLRRLTADSLAAALQEATAEPRYRRHARALAARLAAEDGVPPVLDAINETRDKADRSRRP
;
A
#
# COMPACT_ATOMS: atom_id res chain seq x y z
N MET A 1 -13.36 2.60 -3.81
CA MET A 1 -13.51 1.29 -3.10
C MET A 1 -12.14 0.71 -2.85
N THR A 2 -11.81 0.37 -1.62
CA THR A 2 -10.52 -0.23 -1.23
C THR A 2 -10.66 -1.13 -0.01
N VAL A 3 -9.86 -2.19 0.07
CA VAL A 3 -9.79 -3.12 1.21
C VAL A 3 -8.34 -3.49 1.51
N GLY A 4 -8.06 -3.83 2.75
CA GLY A 4 -6.73 -4.25 3.17
C GLY A 4 -6.30 -3.61 4.48
N SER A 5 -4.99 -3.42 4.65
CA SER A 5 -4.39 -2.77 5.80
C SER A 5 -4.50 -1.24 5.71
N ARG A 6 -4.05 -0.54 6.75
CA ARG A 6 -3.97 0.94 6.72
C ARG A 6 -3.18 1.46 5.50
N GLY A 7 -2.12 0.78 5.11
CA GLY A 7 -1.32 1.16 3.93
C GLY A 7 -2.10 1.11 2.62
N ASP A 8 -3.12 0.24 2.55
CA ASP A 8 -3.99 0.07 1.39
C ASP A 8 -5.19 1.02 1.39
N VAL A 9 -5.45 1.74 2.50
CA VAL A 9 -6.62 2.63 2.65
C VAL A 9 -6.20 4.09 2.79
N ALA A 10 -5.21 4.38 3.62
CA ALA A 10 -4.84 5.75 3.97
C ALA A 10 -4.52 6.66 2.76
N PRO A 11 -3.80 6.22 1.70
CA PRO A 11 -3.54 7.07 0.53
C PRO A 11 -4.81 7.56 -0.16
N TYR A 12 -5.86 6.73 -0.19
CA TYR A 12 -7.13 7.11 -0.82
C TYR A 12 -7.92 8.15 -0.03
N THR A 13 -7.63 8.37 1.26
CA THR A 13 -8.27 9.44 2.03
C THR A 13 -7.86 10.82 1.54
N GLY A 14 -6.58 11.01 1.22
CA GLY A 14 -6.10 12.28 0.67
C GLY A 14 -6.51 12.48 -0.79
N LEU A 15 -6.54 11.40 -1.59
CA LEU A 15 -7.12 11.46 -2.93
C LEU A 15 -8.60 11.86 -2.87
N ALA A 16 -9.38 11.23 -2.00
CA ALA A 16 -10.81 11.54 -1.82
C ALA A 16 -11.03 13.01 -1.41
N ASP A 17 -10.24 13.54 -0.46
CA ASP A 17 -10.28 14.96 -0.10
C ASP A 17 -9.93 15.87 -1.30
N GLY A 18 -8.98 15.45 -2.15
CA GLY A 18 -8.61 16.17 -3.38
C GLY A 18 -9.78 16.23 -4.38
N LEU A 19 -10.47 15.12 -4.57
CA LEU A 19 -11.64 15.03 -5.44
C LEU A 19 -12.83 15.86 -4.90
N VAL A 20 -13.05 15.86 -3.58
CA VAL A 20 -14.08 16.72 -2.94
C VAL A 20 -13.76 18.19 -3.16
N ARG A 21 -12.49 18.61 -3.00
CA ARG A 21 -12.09 20.01 -3.29
C ARG A 21 -12.31 20.41 -4.76
N ALA A 22 -12.27 19.45 -5.67
CA ALA A 22 -12.57 19.65 -7.09
C ALA A 22 -14.08 19.62 -7.41
N GLY A 23 -14.96 19.51 -6.39
CA GLY A 23 -16.40 19.59 -6.54
C GLY A 23 -17.10 18.23 -6.75
N HIS A 24 -16.39 17.11 -6.57
CA HIS A 24 -16.99 15.79 -6.64
C HIS A 24 -17.60 15.38 -5.30
N ASP A 25 -18.71 14.66 -5.38
CA ASP A 25 -19.33 14.00 -4.24
C ASP A 25 -18.70 12.59 -4.07
N VAL A 26 -17.94 12.38 -3.02
CA VAL A 26 -17.07 11.21 -2.86
C VAL A 26 -17.52 10.34 -1.69
N THR A 27 -17.69 9.05 -1.94
CA THR A 27 -17.89 8.02 -0.91
C THR A 27 -16.70 7.08 -0.87
N LEU A 28 -15.99 7.02 0.25
CA LEU A 28 -14.95 6.03 0.48
C LEU A 28 -15.55 4.75 1.07
N VAL A 29 -15.48 3.67 0.30
CA VAL A 29 -15.98 2.34 0.68
C VAL A 29 -14.80 1.51 1.17
N THR A 30 -14.75 1.21 2.48
CA THR A 30 -13.65 0.46 3.10
C THR A 30 -14.05 -0.12 4.47
N HIS A 31 -13.12 -0.81 5.14
CA HIS A 31 -13.36 -1.41 6.44
C HIS A 31 -13.73 -0.39 7.52
N SER A 32 -14.71 -0.71 8.37
CA SER A 32 -15.25 0.16 9.44
C SER A 32 -14.18 0.74 10.35
N ARG A 33 -13.12 -0.03 10.65
CA ARG A 33 -12.02 0.42 11.51
C ARG A 33 -11.28 1.67 11.01
N PHE A 34 -11.39 2.02 9.72
CA PHE A 34 -10.71 3.16 9.10
C PHE A 34 -11.57 4.42 9.03
N GLU A 35 -12.80 4.38 9.51
CA GLU A 35 -13.66 5.58 9.62
C GLU A 35 -12.98 6.78 10.30
N PRO A 36 -12.20 6.60 11.40
CA PRO A 36 -11.49 7.72 12.03
C PRO A 36 -10.51 8.47 11.11
N LEU A 37 -10.03 7.87 10.02
CA LEU A 37 -9.18 8.54 9.05
C LEU A 37 -9.92 9.65 8.28
N LEU A 38 -11.25 9.62 8.27
CA LEU A 38 -12.11 10.61 7.63
C LEU A 38 -12.72 11.61 8.63
N ALA A 39 -12.30 11.59 9.89
CA ALA A 39 -12.78 12.55 10.87
C ALA A 39 -12.63 14.00 10.36
N ARG A 40 -13.69 14.83 10.44
CA ARG A 40 -13.74 16.19 9.91
C ARG A 40 -13.49 16.30 8.40
N SER A 41 -13.77 15.26 7.62
CA SER A 41 -13.75 15.28 6.14
C SER A 41 -15.18 15.41 5.60
N ALA A 42 -15.32 16.00 4.42
CA ALA A 42 -16.56 15.99 3.67
C ALA A 42 -16.75 14.71 2.82
N VAL A 43 -15.78 13.81 2.84
CA VAL A 43 -15.88 12.49 2.20
C VAL A 43 -16.87 11.63 2.98
N ARG A 44 -17.90 11.11 2.30
CA ARG A 44 -18.81 10.13 2.90
C ARG A 44 -18.11 8.79 3.12
N PHE A 45 -18.50 8.11 4.16
CA PHE A 45 -17.99 6.79 4.51
C PHE A 45 -19.05 5.71 4.32
N HIS A 46 -18.68 4.62 3.62
CA HIS A 46 -19.49 3.42 3.51
C HIS A 46 -18.74 2.25 4.11
N PRO A 47 -19.18 1.70 5.25
CA PRO A 47 -18.46 0.65 5.97
C PRO A 47 -18.55 -0.71 5.27
N ILE A 48 -17.42 -1.44 5.23
CA ILE A 48 -17.39 -2.88 5.01
C ILE A 48 -17.19 -3.52 6.39
N PRO A 49 -18.11 -4.39 6.87
CA PRO A 49 -18.11 -4.91 8.24
C PRO A 49 -17.10 -6.04 8.47
N ILE A 50 -15.99 -6.01 7.79
CA ILE A 50 -14.88 -6.97 7.91
C ILE A 50 -13.68 -6.26 8.53
N ASP A 51 -13.07 -6.83 9.57
CA ASP A 51 -11.81 -6.33 10.14
C ASP A 51 -10.63 -7.21 9.69
N PRO A 52 -9.77 -6.72 8.76
CA PRO A 52 -8.61 -7.48 8.30
C PRO A 52 -7.64 -7.86 9.42
N HIS A 53 -7.54 -7.03 10.47
CA HIS A 53 -6.71 -7.32 11.64
C HIS A 53 -7.27 -8.49 12.43
N ALA A 54 -8.57 -8.48 12.74
CA ALA A 54 -9.23 -9.57 13.43
C ALA A 54 -9.16 -10.88 12.63
N GLU A 55 -9.31 -10.82 11.30
CA GLU A 55 -9.18 -11.99 10.42
C GLU A 55 -7.77 -12.61 10.45
N LEU A 56 -6.72 -11.77 10.41
CA LEU A 56 -5.33 -12.26 10.46
C LEU A 56 -4.94 -12.82 11.84
N HIS A 57 -5.47 -12.27 12.92
CA HIS A 57 -5.19 -12.72 14.29
C HIS A 57 -6.21 -13.78 14.78
N GLY A 58 -7.32 -13.95 14.08
CA GLY A 58 -8.35 -14.93 14.36
C GLY A 58 -7.92 -16.37 14.04
N ALA A 59 -8.87 -17.30 14.16
CA ALA A 59 -8.64 -18.74 13.90
C ALA A 59 -8.16 -19.00 12.46
N ARG A 60 -8.70 -18.24 11.48
CA ARG A 60 -8.32 -18.32 10.05
C ARG A 60 -6.86 -17.91 9.85
N GLY A 61 -6.44 -16.76 10.42
CA GLY A 61 -5.05 -16.26 10.31
C GLY A 61 -4.03 -17.11 11.03
N ARG A 62 -4.35 -17.63 12.25
CA ARG A 62 -3.45 -18.56 12.95
C ARG A 62 -3.18 -19.85 12.16
N SER A 63 -4.12 -20.27 11.33
CA SER A 63 -3.92 -21.42 10.44
C SER A 63 -2.86 -21.17 9.36
N LEU A 64 -2.67 -19.91 8.94
CA LEU A 64 -1.63 -19.51 7.99
C LEU A 64 -0.22 -19.67 8.57
N HIS A 65 -0.04 -19.33 9.85
CA HIS A 65 1.25 -19.45 10.53
C HIS A 65 1.65 -20.92 10.79
N ARG A 66 0.68 -21.85 10.89
CA ARG A 66 0.94 -23.29 11.09
C ARG A 66 1.36 -24.02 9.82
N SER A 67 1.21 -23.43 8.66
CA SER A 67 1.55 -24.07 7.38
C SER A 67 3.06 -23.99 7.14
N ARG A 68 3.75 -25.14 7.21
CA ARG A 68 5.19 -25.28 6.96
C ARG A 68 5.57 -25.29 5.47
N THR A 69 4.62 -25.55 4.57
CA THR A 69 4.87 -25.67 3.13
C THR A 69 4.36 -24.44 2.35
N GLY A 70 5.15 -23.95 1.39
CA GLY A 70 4.79 -22.81 0.53
C GLY A 70 3.46 -22.99 -0.21
N PRO A 71 3.19 -24.14 -0.87
CA PRO A 71 1.93 -24.39 -1.57
C PRO A 71 0.70 -24.39 -0.66
N GLY A 72 0.80 -25.01 0.52
CA GLY A 72 -0.31 -25.07 1.48
C GLY A 72 -0.67 -23.69 2.07
N LYS A 73 0.33 -22.81 2.25
CA LYS A 73 0.10 -21.42 2.67
C LYS A 73 -0.64 -20.64 1.59
N LEU A 74 -0.23 -20.80 0.34
CA LEU A 74 -0.87 -20.11 -0.81
C LEU A 74 -2.36 -20.54 -0.93
N VAL A 75 -2.68 -21.81 -0.89
CA VAL A 75 -4.08 -22.32 -0.96
C VAL A 75 -4.95 -21.71 0.13
N ARG A 76 -4.44 -21.58 1.36
CA ARG A 76 -5.19 -20.99 2.47
C ARG A 76 -5.39 -19.49 2.32
N VAL A 77 -4.36 -18.76 1.87
CA VAL A 77 -4.49 -17.32 1.56
C VAL A 77 -5.55 -17.10 0.48
N LEU A 78 -5.51 -17.89 -0.59
CA LEU A 78 -6.51 -17.82 -1.67
C LEU A 78 -7.92 -18.16 -1.18
N GLY A 79 -8.05 -19.19 -0.31
CA GLY A 79 -9.34 -19.55 0.29
C GLY A 79 -9.92 -18.44 1.17
N MET A 80 -9.08 -17.82 2.02
CA MET A 80 -9.50 -16.68 2.85
C MET A 80 -9.90 -15.48 2.00
N ALA A 81 -9.12 -15.16 0.99
CA ALA A 81 -9.44 -14.05 0.08
C ALA A 81 -10.76 -14.26 -0.69
N ARG A 82 -11.09 -15.52 -1.04
CA ARG A 82 -12.38 -15.87 -1.64
C ARG A 82 -13.56 -15.63 -0.68
N SER A 83 -13.45 -16.12 0.56
CA SER A 83 -14.49 -15.91 1.58
C SER A 83 -14.75 -14.41 1.79
N LEU A 84 -13.68 -13.64 1.95
CA LEU A 84 -13.79 -12.18 2.11
C LEU A 84 -14.41 -11.49 0.89
N ALA A 85 -14.07 -11.92 -0.32
CA ALA A 85 -14.66 -11.38 -1.55
C ALA A 85 -16.17 -11.64 -1.62
N ASP A 86 -16.60 -12.80 -1.18
CA ASP A 86 -18.03 -13.16 -1.13
C ASP A 86 -18.78 -12.34 -0.09
N GLU A 87 -18.21 -12.15 1.09
CA GLU A 87 -18.78 -11.37 2.18
C GLU A 87 -18.90 -9.87 1.84
N MET A 88 -17.93 -9.31 1.07
CA MET A 88 -17.93 -7.91 0.66
C MET A 88 -18.83 -7.58 -0.54
N ALA A 89 -19.19 -8.57 -1.34
CA ALA A 89 -19.81 -8.35 -2.65
C ALA A 89 -21.10 -7.51 -2.58
N ASP A 90 -21.96 -7.77 -1.60
CA ASP A 90 -23.23 -7.06 -1.44
C ASP A 90 -23.05 -5.62 -0.96
N ASP A 91 -22.06 -5.35 -0.09
CA ASP A 91 -21.75 -3.99 0.37
C ASP A 91 -21.16 -3.15 -0.76
N LEU A 92 -20.24 -3.72 -1.53
CA LEU A 92 -19.68 -3.06 -2.71
C LEU A 92 -20.75 -2.77 -3.77
N LEU A 93 -21.67 -3.69 -4.00
CA LEU A 93 -22.78 -3.51 -4.95
C LEU A 93 -23.72 -2.39 -4.49
N ARG A 94 -24.13 -2.36 -3.22
CA ARG A 94 -24.97 -1.29 -2.68
C ARG A 94 -24.33 0.08 -2.81
N ALA A 95 -23.04 0.19 -2.49
CA ALA A 95 -22.30 1.43 -2.63
C ALA A 95 -22.17 1.88 -4.10
N ALA A 96 -22.03 0.94 -5.03
CA ALA A 96 -21.93 1.23 -6.47
C ALA A 96 -23.23 1.76 -7.06
N GLN A 97 -24.40 1.28 -6.60
CA GLN A 97 -25.72 1.70 -7.10
C GLN A 97 -26.01 3.19 -6.88
N ALA A 98 -25.34 3.84 -5.93
CA ALA A 98 -25.45 5.27 -5.64
C ALA A 98 -24.29 6.10 -6.24
N SER A 99 -23.62 5.59 -7.28
CA SER A 99 -22.43 6.22 -7.85
C SER A 99 -22.55 6.39 -9.36
N ASP A 100 -21.92 7.45 -9.91
CA ASP A 100 -21.84 7.70 -11.36
C ASP A 100 -20.57 7.09 -11.97
N ILE A 101 -19.53 6.88 -11.16
CA ILE A 101 -18.24 6.30 -11.56
C ILE A 101 -17.62 5.54 -10.41
N LEU A 102 -16.94 4.45 -10.68
CA LEU A 102 -16.25 3.65 -9.67
C LEU A 102 -14.73 3.80 -9.77
N LEU A 103 -14.10 4.23 -8.67
CA LEU A 103 -12.66 4.22 -8.50
C LEU A 103 -12.27 2.98 -7.67
N LEU A 104 -11.50 2.06 -8.29
CA LEU A 104 -11.30 0.70 -7.81
C LEU A 104 -9.83 0.45 -7.43
N ALA A 105 -9.54 0.33 -6.15
CA ALA A 105 -8.22 -0.12 -5.70
C ALA A 105 -7.90 -1.52 -6.24
N GLY A 106 -6.62 -1.79 -6.49
CA GLY A 106 -6.16 -3.08 -7.04
C GLY A 106 -6.65 -4.29 -6.23
N SER A 107 -6.82 -4.13 -4.93
CA SER A 107 -7.32 -5.17 -4.01
C SER A 107 -8.78 -5.56 -4.25
N VAL A 108 -9.61 -4.71 -4.85
CA VAL A 108 -11.03 -4.98 -5.16
C VAL A 108 -11.34 -4.92 -6.65
N ALA A 109 -10.38 -4.55 -7.48
CA ALA A 109 -10.58 -4.28 -8.90
C ALA A 109 -11.28 -5.42 -9.67
N PRO A 110 -10.98 -6.72 -9.47
CA PRO A 110 -11.68 -7.77 -10.20
C PRO A 110 -13.17 -7.86 -9.91
N LEU A 111 -13.58 -7.65 -8.65
CA LEU A 111 -14.98 -7.64 -8.24
C LEU A 111 -15.66 -6.33 -8.59
N GLY A 112 -14.99 -5.21 -8.32
CA GLY A 112 -15.50 -3.87 -8.62
C GLY A 112 -15.72 -3.64 -10.12
N PHE A 113 -14.84 -4.18 -10.98
CA PHE A 113 -15.04 -4.15 -12.42
C PHE A 113 -16.27 -4.94 -12.85
N ALA A 114 -16.52 -6.12 -12.25
CA ALA A 114 -17.73 -6.90 -12.55
C ALA A 114 -19.02 -6.17 -12.10
N ILE A 115 -18.95 -5.42 -10.99
CA ILE A 115 -20.04 -4.57 -10.52
C ILE A 115 -20.27 -3.40 -11.48
N ALA A 116 -19.21 -2.69 -11.86
CA ALA A 116 -19.28 -1.57 -12.79
C ALA A 116 -19.86 -1.97 -14.13
N ASP A 117 -19.36 -3.06 -14.72
CA ASP A 117 -19.84 -3.65 -15.96
C ASP A 117 -21.32 -4.01 -15.89
N GLY A 118 -21.76 -4.74 -14.84
CA GLY A 118 -23.14 -5.14 -14.66
C GLY A 118 -24.13 -3.98 -14.41
N LEU A 119 -23.65 -2.84 -13.89
CA LEU A 119 -24.44 -1.63 -13.69
C LEU A 119 -24.33 -0.64 -14.86
N GLY A 120 -23.51 -0.91 -15.86
CA GLY A 120 -23.21 0.04 -16.95
C GLY A 120 -22.49 1.32 -16.47
N LEU A 121 -21.74 1.24 -15.38
CA LEU A 121 -21.00 2.37 -14.81
C LEU A 121 -19.57 2.44 -15.36
N PRO A 122 -19.07 3.64 -15.66
CA PRO A 122 -17.66 3.84 -15.95
C PRO A 122 -16.82 3.52 -14.71
N SER A 123 -15.57 3.04 -14.92
CA SER A 123 -14.67 2.72 -13.81
C SER A 123 -13.20 2.95 -14.15
N ILE A 124 -12.41 3.24 -13.11
CA ILE A 124 -10.97 3.48 -13.18
C ILE A 124 -10.28 2.64 -12.11
N GLY A 125 -9.20 1.94 -12.48
CA GLY A 125 -8.34 1.25 -11.53
C GLY A 125 -7.39 2.22 -10.83
N LEU A 126 -7.20 2.04 -9.54
CA LEU A 126 -6.26 2.81 -8.72
C LEU A 126 -5.32 1.87 -7.98
N ASN A 127 -4.04 1.87 -8.30
CA ASN A 127 -3.05 1.00 -7.70
C ASN A 127 -2.02 1.77 -6.87
N LEU A 128 -1.62 1.21 -5.74
CA LEU A 128 -0.52 1.75 -4.93
C LEU A 128 0.82 1.06 -5.22
N GLN A 129 0.78 -0.01 -6.03
CA GLN A 129 1.95 -0.79 -6.45
C GLN A 129 1.94 -0.98 -7.97
N PRO A 130 3.11 -1.21 -8.59
CA PRO A 130 3.21 -1.48 -10.04
C PRO A 130 2.83 -2.93 -10.35
N LEU A 131 1.53 -3.24 -10.28
CA LEU A 131 1.01 -4.61 -10.42
C LEU A 131 0.86 -5.07 -11.87
N HIS A 132 0.80 -4.14 -12.84
CA HIS A 132 0.60 -4.50 -14.25
C HIS A 132 1.82 -5.21 -14.83
N PRO A 133 1.58 -6.22 -15.71
CA PRO A 133 2.64 -6.96 -16.38
C PRO A 133 3.59 -6.04 -17.14
N THR A 134 4.90 -6.26 -16.95
CA THR A 134 5.97 -5.51 -17.66
C THR A 134 7.19 -6.39 -17.85
N GLY A 135 7.97 -6.09 -18.87
CA GLY A 135 9.31 -6.68 -19.06
C GLY A 135 10.39 -6.04 -18.15
N ALA A 136 10.11 -4.89 -17.52
CA ALA A 136 11.12 -4.11 -16.80
C ALA A 136 11.56 -4.75 -15.48
N PHE A 137 10.67 -5.48 -14.79
CA PHE A 137 10.93 -6.12 -13.52
C PHE A 137 9.95 -7.27 -13.26
N VAL A 138 10.31 -8.18 -12.35
CA VAL A 138 9.39 -9.22 -11.88
C VAL A 138 8.24 -8.58 -11.12
N PRO A 139 7.04 -9.21 -11.09
CA PRO A 139 5.95 -8.73 -10.26
C PRO A 139 6.41 -8.49 -8.83
N PRO A 140 6.10 -7.34 -8.20
CA PRO A 140 6.61 -6.98 -6.88
C PRO A 140 6.41 -8.05 -5.80
N MET A 141 5.31 -8.81 -5.89
CA MET A 141 5.01 -9.90 -4.95
C MET A 141 5.78 -11.21 -5.23
N ALA A 142 6.41 -11.35 -6.40
CA ALA A 142 7.15 -12.55 -6.79
C ALA A 142 8.63 -12.49 -6.42
N GLY A 143 9.17 -11.29 -6.15
CA GLY A 143 10.58 -11.13 -5.79
C GLY A 143 11.20 -9.81 -6.20
N VAL A 144 12.52 -9.83 -6.33
CA VAL A 144 13.35 -8.65 -6.65
C VAL A 144 14.16 -8.94 -7.91
N GLY A 145 14.42 -7.90 -8.70
CA GLY A 145 15.25 -7.99 -9.89
C GLY A 145 14.48 -8.27 -11.18
N SER A 146 15.05 -9.07 -12.05
CA SER A 146 14.48 -9.41 -13.37
C SER A 146 14.83 -10.85 -13.75
N TRP A 147 13.86 -11.55 -14.31
CA TRP A 147 14.03 -12.89 -14.92
C TRP A 147 14.15 -12.81 -16.44
N GLY A 148 14.35 -11.59 -16.97
CA GLY A 148 14.28 -11.27 -18.38
C GLY A 148 12.86 -10.85 -18.81
N ALA A 149 12.79 -9.98 -19.81
CA ALA A 149 11.52 -9.32 -20.17
C ALA A 149 10.36 -10.28 -20.50
N PRO A 150 10.54 -11.38 -21.24
CA PRO A 150 9.45 -12.32 -21.50
C PRO A 150 8.94 -13.02 -20.22
N ALA A 151 9.85 -13.47 -19.35
CA ALA A 151 9.50 -14.16 -18.11
C ALA A 151 8.83 -13.21 -17.11
N ASN A 152 9.29 -11.96 -16.99
CA ASN A 152 8.66 -10.94 -16.17
C ASN A 152 7.21 -10.69 -16.59
N ARG A 153 6.96 -10.51 -17.91
CA ARG A 153 5.59 -10.32 -18.43
C ARG A 153 4.71 -11.53 -18.18
N ALA A 154 5.21 -12.73 -18.46
CA ALA A 154 4.46 -13.96 -18.23
C ALA A 154 4.07 -14.12 -16.75
N ALA A 155 5.00 -13.85 -15.83
CA ALA A 155 4.75 -13.87 -14.40
C ALA A 155 3.71 -12.83 -13.98
N GLY A 156 3.75 -11.61 -14.57
CA GLY A 156 2.75 -10.57 -14.33
C GLY A 156 1.35 -10.97 -14.78
N HIS A 157 1.21 -11.51 -15.98
CA HIS A 157 -0.08 -12.05 -16.45
C HIS A 157 -0.57 -13.22 -15.59
N GLY A 158 0.32 -14.12 -15.19
CA GLY A 158 0.00 -15.23 -14.28
C GLY A 158 -0.53 -14.73 -12.93
N MET A 159 0.07 -13.68 -12.36
CA MET A 159 -0.40 -13.08 -11.11
C MET A 159 -1.77 -12.42 -11.25
N HIS A 160 -2.01 -11.67 -12.34
CA HIS A 160 -3.33 -11.08 -12.60
C HIS A 160 -4.41 -12.16 -12.74
N LEU A 161 -4.11 -13.25 -13.42
CA LEU A 161 -5.05 -14.38 -13.56
C LEU A 161 -5.31 -15.07 -12.23
N ALA A 162 -4.27 -15.28 -11.42
CA ALA A 162 -4.43 -15.87 -10.09
C ALA A 162 -5.35 -15.01 -9.22
N LEU A 163 -5.15 -13.69 -9.22
CA LEU A 163 -6.00 -12.75 -8.49
C LEU A 163 -7.44 -12.77 -9.03
N ALA A 164 -7.61 -12.75 -10.36
CA ALA A 164 -8.93 -12.84 -10.98
C ALA A 164 -9.67 -14.13 -10.61
N HIS A 165 -8.97 -15.26 -10.49
CA HIS A 165 -9.55 -16.53 -10.05
C HIS A 165 -10.03 -16.51 -8.58
N VAL A 166 -9.35 -15.77 -7.71
CA VAL A 166 -9.78 -15.58 -6.32
C VAL A 166 -11.16 -14.92 -6.27
N TYR A 167 -11.35 -13.87 -7.06
CA TYR A 167 -12.59 -13.09 -7.08
C TYR A 167 -13.68 -13.66 -8.01
N ALA A 168 -13.36 -14.66 -8.86
CA ALA A 168 -14.27 -15.16 -9.87
C ALA A 168 -15.64 -15.63 -9.34
N PRO A 169 -15.74 -16.37 -8.20
CA PRO A 169 -17.05 -16.79 -7.70
C PRO A 169 -17.96 -15.62 -7.29
N ALA A 170 -17.40 -14.64 -6.57
CA ALA A 170 -18.11 -13.43 -6.18
C ALA A 170 -18.53 -12.58 -7.39
N ALA A 171 -17.61 -12.36 -8.32
CA ALA A 171 -17.85 -11.61 -9.56
C ALA A 171 -18.93 -12.26 -10.43
N GLN A 172 -18.94 -13.59 -10.56
CA GLN A 172 -19.97 -14.34 -11.30
C GLN A 172 -21.33 -14.27 -10.62
N ARG A 173 -21.38 -14.31 -9.29
CA ARG A 173 -22.63 -14.16 -8.52
C ARG A 173 -23.23 -12.79 -8.74
N VAL A 174 -22.42 -11.73 -8.64
CA VAL A 174 -22.86 -10.35 -8.89
C VAL A 174 -23.38 -10.17 -10.31
N ARG A 175 -22.65 -10.65 -11.32
CA ARG A 175 -23.12 -10.56 -12.72
C ARG A 175 -24.44 -11.25 -12.95
N ARG A 176 -24.61 -12.48 -12.45
CA ARG A 176 -25.91 -13.19 -12.57
C ARG A 176 -27.06 -12.42 -11.91
N ARG A 177 -26.80 -11.81 -10.74
CA ARG A 177 -27.80 -10.98 -10.04
C ARG A 177 -28.20 -9.73 -10.83
N LEU A 178 -27.26 -9.18 -11.63
CA LEU A 178 -27.49 -8.01 -12.48
C LEU A 178 -27.97 -8.38 -13.90
N GLY A 179 -28.30 -9.65 -14.17
CA GLY A 179 -28.79 -10.09 -15.48
C GLY A 179 -27.72 -10.21 -16.56
N GLY A 180 -26.44 -10.07 -16.19
CA GLY A 180 -25.32 -10.13 -17.13
C GLY A 180 -24.84 -11.54 -17.44
N THR A 181 -24.09 -11.69 -18.55
CA THR A 181 -23.46 -12.96 -18.93
C THR A 181 -22.22 -13.25 -18.06
N SER A 182 -22.03 -14.53 -17.75
CA SER A 182 -20.87 -14.96 -16.96
C SER A 182 -19.66 -15.10 -17.88
N HIS A 183 -18.70 -14.20 -17.75
CA HIS A 183 -17.40 -14.31 -18.39
C HIS A 183 -16.36 -14.90 -17.43
N GLY A 184 -15.54 -15.83 -17.91
CA GLY A 184 -14.44 -16.39 -17.12
C GLY A 184 -13.37 -15.34 -16.82
N PRO A 185 -12.51 -15.57 -15.78
CA PRO A 185 -11.47 -14.62 -15.39
C PRO A 185 -10.53 -14.17 -16.51
N TRP A 186 -10.24 -15.08 -17.44
CA TRP A 186 -9.43 -14.79 -18.62
C TRP A 186 -10.12 -13.86 -19.60
N ALA A 187 -11.41 -14.05 -19.84
CA ALA A 187 -12.18 -13.18 -20.73
C ALA A 187 -12.25 -11.75 -20.15
N GLN A 188 -12.51 -11.61 -18.84
CA GLN A 188 -12.50 -10.32 -18.16
C GLN A 188 -11.13 -9.62 -18.23
N HIS A 189 -10.04 -10.37 -18.04
CA HIS A 189 -8.70 -9.82 -18.16
C HIS A 189 -8.46 -9.27 -19.58
N ARG A 190 -8.79 -10.06 -20.60
CA ARG A 190 -8.65 -9.63 -22.01
C ARG A 190 -9.54 -8.44 -22.37
N GLU A 191 -10.74 -8.38 -21.83
CA GLU A 191 -11.67 -7.26 -22.02
C GLU A 191 -11.07 -5.95 -21.49
N ARG A 192 -10.57 -5.95 -20.25
CA ARG A 192 -9.89 -4.79 -19.68
C ARG A 192 -8.66 -4.36 -20.48
N GLU A 193 -7.86 -5.33 -20.92
CA GLU A 193 -6.66 -5.04 -21.70
C GLU A 193 -6.99 -4.48 -23.08
N ARG A 194 -7.98 -5.05 -23.78
CA ARG A 194 -8.43 -4.60 -25.11
C ARG A 194 -9.18 -3.27 -25.06
N GLY A 195 -10.01 -3.09 -24.06
CA GLY A 195 -10.76 -1.86 -23.79
C GLY A 195 -9.90 -0.71 -23.26
N HIS A 196 -8.59 -0.94 -23.09
CA HIS A 196 -7.66 0.03 -22.49
C HIS A 196 -8.22 0.61 -21.18
N TRP A 197 -8.79 -0.27 -20.34
CA TRP A 197 -9.32 0.15 -19.04
C TRP A 197 -8.30 1.00 -18.28
N PRO A 198 -8.62 2.25 -17.93
CA PRO A 198 -7.65 3.15 -17.33
C PRO A 198 -7.25 2.68 -15.93
N VAL A 199 -5.95 2.67 -15.66
CA VAL A 199 -5.41 2.38 -14.33
C VAL A 199 -4.33 3.39 -13.98
N LEU A 200 -4.52 4.05 -12.87
CA LEU A 200 -3.61 5.05 -12.33
C LEU A 200 -2.85 4.50 -11.13
N HIS A 201 -1.57 4.83 -11.05
CA HIS A 201 -0.70 4.32 -10.01
C HIS A 201 -0.25 5.46 -9.11
N GLY A 202 -0.66 5.43 -7.83
CA GLY A 202 -0.43 6.43 -6.78
C GLY A 202 0.95 6.31 -6.13
N TYR A 203 1.99 6.27 -6.92
CA TYR A 203 3.39 6.39 -6.49
C TYR A 203 4.15 7.28 -7.47
N SER A 204 5.31 7.78 -7.07
CA SER A 204 6.10 8.71 -7.89
C SER A 204 6.85 8.02 -9.03
N PRO A 205 6.87 8.59 -10.24
CA PRO A 205 7.73 8.15 -11.34
C PRO A 205 9.23 8.32 -11.02
N LEU A 206 9.58 9.14 -10.05
CA LEU A 206 10.95 9.26 -9.54
C LEU A 206 11.39 8.01 -8.76
N VAL A 207 10.45 7.29 -8.18
CA VAL A 207 10.69 6.06 -7.41
C VAL A 207 10.57 4.84 -8.30
N VAL A 208 9.49 4.73 -9.06
CA VAL A 208 9.29 3.67 -10.04
C VAL A 208 8.86 4.31 -11.36
N PRO A 209 9.79 4.50 -12.32
CA PRO A 209 9.43 5.03 -13.62
C PRO A 209 8.36 4.19 -14.31
N ARG A 210 7.46 4.84 -15.04
CA ARG A 210 6.48 4.13 -15.86
C ARG A 210 7.19 3.19 -16.83
N PRO A 211 6.90 1.89 -16.85
CA PRO A 211 7.50 0.96 -17.81
C PRO A 211 7.17 1.35 -19.25
N ARG A 212 8.15 1.25 -20.14
CA ARG A 212 7.99 1.63 -21.55
C ARG A 212 7.03 0.73 -22.32
N ASP A 213 6.85 -0.50 -21.86
CA ASP A 213 5.98 -1.51 -22.46
C ASP A 213 4.55 -1.52 -21.89
N TRP A 214 4.23 -0.58 -21.00
CA TRP A 214 2.85 -0.41 -20.56
C TRP A 214 2.01 0.22 -21.68
N ARG A 215 0.83 -0.34 -21.89
CA ARG A 215 -0.15 0.20 -22.81
C ARG A 215 -0.64 1.60 -22.43
N PRO A 216 -1.24 2.34 -23.36
CA PRO A 216 -1.98 3.57 -23.02
C PRO A 216 -3.03 3.32 -21.94
N GLY A 217 -3.26 4.31 -21.08
CA GLY A 217 -4.17 4.24 -19.94
C GLY A 217 -3.59 3.57 -18.70
N LEU A 218 -2.32 3.12 -18.70
CA LEU A 218 -1.60 2.73 -17.50
C LEU A 218 -0.63 3.84 -17.14
N GLU A 219 -0.99 4.70 -16.19
CA GLU A 219 -0.23 5.91 -15.86
C GLU A 219 0.29 5.90 -14.43
N VAL A 220 1.41 6.59 -14.19
CA VAL A 220 2.00 6.83 -12.87
C VAL A 220 1.78 8.30 -12.54
N THR A 221 1.01 8.58 -11.51
CA THR A 221 0.44 9.92 -11.24
C THR A 221 1.19 10.73 -10.17
N GLY A 222 2.10 10.10 -9.44
CA GLY A 222 2.60 10.66 -8.19
C GLY A 222 1.86 10.10 -6.97
N TYR A 223 2.36 10.40 -5.78
CA TYR A 223 1.76 9.87 -4.56
C TYR A 223 0.41 10.53 -4.24
N TRP A 224 -0.54 9.73 -3.77
CA TRP A 224 -1.74 10.18 -3.06
C TRP A 224 -1.42 10.20 -1.58
N TRP A 225 -1.16 11.40 -1.04
CA TRP A 225 -0.72 11.52 0.35
C TRP A 225 -1.91 11.30 1.29
N PRO A 226 -1.77 10.47 2.34
CA PRO A 226 -2.82 10.26 3.31
C PRO A 226 -3.27 11.57 3.97
N ARG A 227 -4.58 11.68 4.21
CA ARG A 227 -5.13 12.72 5.08
C ARG A 227 -4.64 12.53 6.51
N VAL A 228 -4.36 13.61 7.20
CA VAL A 228 -4.00 13.63 8.61
C VAL A 228 -5.04 14.46 9.36
N PRO A 229 -6.02 13.83 10.03
CA PRO A 229 -7.08 14.55 10.74
C PRO A 229 -6.57 15.39 11.90
N ASP A 230 -5.56 14.90 12.60
CA ASP A 230 -4.86 15.62 13.68
C ASP A 230 -3.34 15.64 13.37
N PRO A 231 -2.80 16.81 12.95
CA PRO A 231 -1.41 16.94 12.58
C PRO A 231 -0.47 17.20 13.78
N GLN A 232 -0.86 16.84 14.98
CA GLN A 232 -0.05 17.07 16.19
C GLN A 232 0.59 15.79 16.70
N LEU A 233 1.81 15.92 17.23
CA LEU A 233 2.45 14.85 17.99
C LEU A 233 1.94 14.83 19.42
N PRO A 234 1.72 13.63 20.02
CA PRO A 234 1.47 13.52 21.46
C PRO A 234 2.57 14.20 22.28
N ASP A 235 2.20 14.88 23.38
CA ASP A 235 3.13 15.66 24.22
C ASP A 235 4.34 14.82 24.64
N ARG A 236 4.11 13.64 25.19
CA ARG A 236 5.18 12.72 25.60
C ARG A 236 6.18 12.40 24.47
N LEU A 237 5.69 12.28 23.22
CA LEU A 237 6.56 12.02 22.08
C LEU A 237 7.33 13.26 21.66
N ARG A 238 6.70 14.42 21.73
CA ARG A 238 7.32 15.72 21.47
C ARG A 238 8.45 16.00 22.47
N ASP A 239 8.18 15.78 23.76
CA ASP A 239 9.18 15.94 24.83
C ASP A 239 10.35 14.96 24.65
N PHE A 240 10.06 13.70 24.30
CA PHE A 240 11.11 12.74 23.98
C PHE A 240 11.98 13.20 22.83
N ILE A 241 11.40 13.72 21.73
CA ILE A 241 12.16 14.23 20.58
C ILE A 241 13.04 15.41 21.01
N ALA A 242 12.51 16.35 21.76
CA ALA A 242 13.21 17.55 22.21
C ALA A 242 14.34 17.28 23.22
N ALA A 243 14.29 16.17 23.94
CA ALA A 243 15.22 15.84 25.04
C ALA A 243 16.63 15.40 24.56
N GLY A 244 16.92 15.35 23.25
CA GLY A 244 18.25 14.96 22.78
C GLY A 244 18.36 14.86 21.25
N PRO A 245 19.41 14.19 20.75
CA PRO A 245 19.62 14.02 19.30
C PRO A 245 18.42 13.38 18.62
N ALA A 246 18.20 13.71 17.33
CA ALA A 246 17.11 13.19 16.52
C ALA A 246 17.04 11.65 16.59
N PRO A 247 15.92 11.07 17.01
CA PRO A 247 15.79 9.61 17.17
C PRO A 247 15.59 8.91 15.83
N VAL A 248 15.72 7.58 15.85
CA VAL A 248 15.35 6.69 14.74
C VAL A 248 13.96 6.12 15.00
N PHE A 249 13.09 6.15 14.00
CA PHE A 249 11.81 5.45 14.05
C PHE A 249 11.96 4.00 13.60
N ILE A 250 11.30 3.08 14.31
CA ILE A 250 11.22 1.67 13.94
C ILE A 250 9.75 1.24 13.93
N GLY A 251 9.24 0.89 12.75
CA GLY A 251 7.86 0.43 12.61
C GLY A 251 7.72 -0.64 11.52
N LEU A 252 7.08 -1.75 11.86
CA LEU A 252 6.81 -2.83 10.91
C LEU A 252 5.38 -2.78 10.33
N GLY A 253 4.63 -1.71 10.61
CA GLY A 253 3.30 -1.45 10.07
C GLY A 253 2.31 -2.58 10.38
N SER A 254 1.67 -3.11 9.33
CA SER A 254 0.75 -4.25 9.40
C SER A 254 1.44 -5.62 9.28
N ALA A 255 2.77 -5.68 9.28
CA ALA A 255 3.47 -6.95 9.28
C ALA A 255 3.35 -7.62 10.65
N THR A 256 3.16 -8.94 10.64
CA THR A 256 3.17 -9.77 11.85
C THR A 256 4.50 -10.47 12.01
N VAL A 257 4.95 -10.63 13.24
CA VAL A 257 6.20 -11.32 13.57
C VAL A 257 5.92 -12.53 14.46
N PRO A 258 6.63 -13.65 14.29
CA PRO A 258 6.40 -14.85 15.09
C PRO A 258 6.72 -14.67 16.58
N ASP A 259 7.71 -13.82 16.88
CA ASP A 259 8.21 -13.58 18.24
C ASP A 259 8.49 -12.07 18.43
N PRO A 260 7.48 -11.29 18.86
CA PRO A 260 7.62 -9.86 19.10
C PRO A 260 8.69 -9.48 20.11
N ALA A 261 8.84 -10.28 21.18
CA ALA A 261 9.80 -10.00 22.24
C ALA A 261 11.24 -10.13 21.74
N ARG A 262 11.54 -11.20 21.01
CA ARG A 262 12.85 -11.41 20.40
C ARG A 262 13.20 -10.31 19.39
N VAL A 263 12.25 -9.94 18.52
CA VAL A 263 12.46 -8.89 17.50
C VAL A 263 12.68 -7.54 18.19
N SER A 264 11.87 -7.19 19.18
CA SER A 264 12.04 -5.98 19.97
C SER A 264 13.41 -5.93 20.66
N GLY A 265 13.82 -7.04 21.29
CA GLY A 265 15.14 -7.14 21.94
C GLY A 265 16.31 -6.97 20.95
N GLN A 266 16.21 -7.50 19.72
CA GLN A 266 17.22 -7.27 18.68
C GLN A 266 17.29 -5.79 18.27
N ILE A 267 16.12 -5.14 18.10
CA ILE A 267 16.02 -3.73 17.72
C ILE A 267 16.64 -2.84 18.82
N VAL A 268 16.26 -3.06 20.08
CA VAL A 268 16.78 -2.28 21.22
C VAL A 268 18.30 -2.40 21.32
N ARG A 269 18.84 -3.62 21.22
CA ARG A 269 20.30 -3.83 21.22
C ARG A 269 20.99 -3.15 20.04
N ALA A 270 20.39 -3.20 18.84
CA ALA A 270 20.93 -2.54 17.66
C ALA A 270 20.99 -1.02 17.82
N LEU A 271 19.95 -0.39 18.34
CA LEU A 271 19.91 1.05 18.61
C LEU A 271 21.01 1.45 19.58
N ARG A 272 21.14 0.73 20.70
CA ARG A 272 22.15 0.99 21.73
C ARG A 272 23.57 0.76 21.19
N ALA A 273 23.80 -0.30 20.45
CA ALA A 273 25.10 -0.56 19.79
C ALA A 273 25.46 0.51 18.75
N ALA A 274 24.46 1.14 18.16
CA ALA A 274 24.66 2.26 17.24
C ALA A 274 24.76 3.64 17.94
N GLY A 275 24.53 3.71 19.25
CA GLY A 275 24.49 4.98 20.00
C GLY A 275 23.29 5.87 19.64
N LEU A 276 22.16 5.27 19.25
CA LEU A 276 20.99 5.98 18.71
C LEU A 276 19.79 5.86 19.65
N ARG A 277 19.02 6.95 19.77
CA ARG A 277 17.71 6.96 20.41
C ARG A 277 16.65 6.38 19.48
N GLY A 278 15.62 5.73 20.04
CA GLY A 278 14.60 5.03 19.25
C GLY A 278 13.17 5.36 19.60
N ILE A 279 12.33 5.45 18.55
CA ILE A 279 10.86 5.48 18.66
C ILE A 279 10.35 4.18 18.03
N LEU A 280 9.84 3.26 18.85
CA LEU A 280 9.29 1.99 18.40
C LEU A 280 7.77 2.13 18.26
N GLN A 281 7.27 1.91 17.03
CA GLN A 281 5.83 1.78 16.82
C GLN A 281 5.39 0.35 17.11
N GLU A 282 4.46 0.19 18.05
CA GLU A 282 3.94 -1.13 18.41
C GLU A 282 3.40 -1.88 17.19
N GLY A 283 2.52 -1.25 16.41
CA GLY A 283 1.95 -1.81 15.18
C GLY A 283 1.33 -3.20 15.38
N TRP A 284 1.14 -3.92 14.28
CA TRP A 284 0.66 -5.32 14.36
C TRP A 284 1.76 -6.31 14.78
N ALA A 285 3.00 -5.88 14.73
CA ALA A 285 4.15 -6.67 15.17
C ALA A 285 4.30 -6.70 16.71
N GLY A 286 3.58 -5.85 17.44
CA GLY A 286 3.68 -5.77 18.90
C GLY A 286 5.07 -5.34 19.41
N LEU A 287 5.77 -4.46 18.67
CA LEU A 287 7.10 -4.01 19.06
C LEU A 287 7.05 -3.18 20.33
N ARG A 288 7.95 -3.46 21.27
CA ARG A 288 8.07 -2.72 22.54
C ARG A 288 9.52 -2.53 22.93
N GLY A 289 9.82 -1.36 23.49
CA GLY A 289 11.12 -1.05 24.06
C GLY A 289 10.97 -0.09 25.24
N HIS A 290 11.92 -0.11 26.16
CA HIS A 290 11.91 0.69 27.36
C HIS A 290 13.31 1.23 27.67
N GLY A 291 13.36 2.41 28.29
CA GLY A 291 14.56 3.11 28.71
C GLY A 291 14.46 4.60 28.38
N ASP A 292 15.40 5.39 28.88
CA ASP A 292 15.44 6.83 28.62
C ASP A 292 15.81 7.14 27.16
N ASP A 293 16.43 6.16 26.49
CA ASP A 293 16.85 6.19 25.10
C ASP A 293 15.78 5.69 24.13
N ILE A 294 14.67 5.09 24.62
CA ILE A 294 13.66 4.44 23.79
C ILE A 294 12.23 4.71 24.29
N ILE A 295 11.37 5.13 23.36
CA ILE A 295 9.93 5.29 23.60
C ILE A 295 9.14 4.35 22.68
N THR A 296 8.11 3.69 23.25
CA THR A 296 7.12 2.94 22.48
C THR A 296 5.89 3.82 22.24
N VAL A 297 5.43 3.86 21.00
CA VAL A 297 4.25 4.64 20.58
C VAL A 297 3.23 3.74 19.88
N ALA A 298 1.98 4.12 19.95
CA ALA A 298 0.91 3.56 19.14
C ALA A 298 1.01 4.07 17.68
N ASP A 299 -0.11 4.34 17.05
CA ASP A 299 -0.15 4.87 15.70
C ASP A 299 0.06 6.39 15.70
N VAL A 300 1.07 6.85 14.96
CA VAL A 300 1.42 8.28 14.80
C VAL A 300 1.53 8.59 13.32
N PRO A 301 0.94 9.71 12.85
CA PRO A 301 1.03 10.10 11.44
C PRO A 301 2.50 10.32 11.02
N HIS A 302 2.96 9.57 10.04
CA HIS A 302 4.34 9.62 9.54
C HIS A 302 4.73 11.00 9.03
N SER A 303 3.81 11.72 8.39
CA SER A 303 4.07 13.06 7.86
C SER A 303 4.37 14.09 8.94
N VAL A 304 3.90 13.86 10.17
CA VAL A 304 4.15 14.73 11.32
C VAL A 304 5.41 14.30 12.07
N LEU A 305 5.64 12.99 12.19
CA LEU A 305 6.76 12.45 12.95
C LEU A 305 8.09 12.46 12.17
N PHE A 306 8.08 12.02 10.92
CA PHE A 306 9.30 11.73 10.17
C PHE A 306 10.23 12.93 9.94
N PRO A 307 9.76 14.19 9.81
CA PRO A 307 10.63 15.36 9.71
C PRO A 307 11.59 15.56 10.90
N HIS A 308 11.27 14.96 12.06
CA HIS A 308 12.06 15.09 13.30
C HIS A 308 13.08 13.96 13.50
N LEU A 309 13.26 13.07 12.52
CA LEU A 309 14.02 11.83 12.70
C LEU A 309 15.40 11.85 12.04
N ALA A 310 16.32 11.06 12.61
CA ALA A 310 17.62 10.78 12.01
C ALA A 310 17.52 9.80 10.84
N ALA A 311 16.70 8.76 10.97
CA ALA A 311 16.44 7.74 9.95
C ALA A 311 15.12 7.01 10.26
N VAL A 312 14.64 6.20 9.31
CA VAL A 312 13.48 5.34 9.47
C VAL A 312 13.81 3.89 9.17
N VAL A 313 13.50 2.99 10.12
CA VAL A 313 13.54 1.53 9.91
C VAL A 313 12.10 1.07 9.72
N HIS A 314 11.80 0.45 8.56
CA HIS A 314 10.43 0.04 8.26
C HIS A 314 10.35 -1.22 7.40
N HIS A 315 9.18 -1.87 7.43
CA HIS A 315 8.93 -3.12 6.68
C HIS A 315 8.97 -2.97 5.14
N ALA A 316 9.26 -1.79 4.65
CA ALA A 316 9.27 -1.45 3.21
C ALA A 316 7.91 -1.59 2.51
N GLY A 317 6.80 -1.27 3.18
CA GLY A 317 5.51 -1.09 2.48
C GLY A 317 5.49 0.21 1.66
N ALA A 318 4.71 0.24 0.58
CA ALA A 318 4.63 1.35 -0.36
C ALA A 318 4.39 2.72 0.31
N GLY A 319 3.39 2.80 1.22
CA GLY A 319 3.02 4.04 1.90
C GLY A 319 4.11 4.57 2.85
N THR A 320 4.74 3.69 3.66
CA THR A 320 5.82 4.09 4.56
C THR A 320 7.09 4.45 3.79
N THR A 321 7.36 3.76 2.68
CA THR A 321 8.42 4.13 1.72
C THR A 321 8.22 5.56 1.21
N GLY A 322 7.03 5.87 0.69
CA GLY A 322 6.69 7.22 0.24
C GLY A 322 6.84 8.27 1.34
N ALA A 323 6.35 7.98 2.56
CA ALA A 323 6.44 8.90 3.70
C ALA A 323 7.90 9.22 4.10
N GLY A 324 8.78 8.23 4.14
CA GLY A 324 10.21 8.42 4.40
C GLY A 324 10.90 9.25 3.33
N LEU A 325 10.58 8.98 2.06
CA LEU A 325 11.11 9.73 0.91
C LEU A 325 10.63 11.19 0.93
N ARG A 326 9.34 11.43 1.24
CA ARG A 326 8.77 12.78 1.38
C ARG A 326 9.43 13.57 2.51
N ALA A 327 9.77 12.91 3.62
CA ALA A 327 10.44 13.54 4.76
C ALA A 327 11.93 13.83 4.50
N GLY A 328 12.52 13.29 3.43
CA GLY A 328 13.90 13.49 3.08
C GLY A 328 14.90 12.86 4.08
N ILE A 329 14.53 11.73 4.67
CA ILE A 329 15.34 11.01 5.66
C ILE A 329 15.84 9.68 5.14
N PRO A 330 17.04 9.23 5.56
CA PRO A 330 17.55 7.91 5.22
C PRO A 330 16.66 6.78 5.74
N ALA A 331 16.65 5.65 5.03
CA ALA A 331 15.89 4.47 5.41
C ALA A 331 16.78 3.25 5.61
N VAL A 332 16.38 2.37 6.53
CA VAL A 332 16.86 0.99 6.63
C VAL A 332 15.67 0.06 6.44
N PRO A 333 15.42 -0.43 5.23
CA PRO A 333 14.30 -1.32 4.96
C PRO A 333 14.50 -2.70 5.57
N VAL A 334 13.48 -3.19 6.28
CA VAL A 334 13.40 -4.52 6.87
C VAL A 334 12.25 -5.28 6.17
N PRO A 335 12.44 -5.76 4.93
CA PRO A 335 11.36 -6.40 4.19
C PRO A 335 10.87 -7.66 4.89
N VAL A 336 9.52 -7.77 5.02
CA VAL A 336 8.86 -8.86 5.71
C VAL A 336 8.13 -9.80 4.75
N GLN A 337 7.24 -9.27 3.90
CA GLN A 337 6.36 -10.04 3.04
C GLN A 337 5.86 -9.25 1.83
N PHE A 338 5.19 -9.92 0.89
CA PHE A 338 4.58 -9.34 -0.30
C PHE A 338 5.57 -8.52 -1.14
N ASP A 339 5.22 -7.27 -1.47
CA ASP A 339 5.98 -6.34 -2.28
C ASP A 339 7.12 -5.61 -1.53
N ALA A 340 7.29 -5.91 -0.23
CA ALA A 340 8.30 -5.26 0.61
C ALA A 340 9.73 -5.38 0.05
N GLY A 341 10.08 -6.53 -0.56
CA GLY A 341 11.37 -6.73 -1.21
C GLY A 341 11.60 -5.77 -2.37
N PHE A 342 10.56 -5.53 -3.18
CA PHE A 342 10.62 -4.61 -4.30
C PHE A 342 10.88 -3.17 -3.84
N TRP A 343 10.14 -2.68 -2.87
CA TRP A 343 10.33 -1.33 -2.34
C TRP A 343 11.67 -1.15 -1.63
N ALA A 344 12.13 -2.20 -0.91
CA ALA A 344 13.46 -2.19 -0.30
C ALA A 344 14.59 -2.03 -1.34
N ASP A 345 14.51 -2.77 -2.46
CA ASP A 345 15.45 -2.65 -3.58
C ASP A 345 15.42 -1.24 -4.20
N ARG A 346 14.22 -0.64 -4.32
CA ARG A 346 14.08 0.74 -4.81
C ARG A 346 14.78 1.75 -3.91
N LEU A 347 14.61 1.66 -2.59
CA LEU A 347 15.29 2.55 -1.64
C LEU A 347 16.82 2.44 -1.74
N VAL A 348 17.35 1.23 -1.88
CA VAL A 348 18.78 1.01 -2.06
C VAL A 348 19.27 1.60 -3.39
N ARG A 349 18.56 1.34 -4.50
CA ARG A 349 18.92 1.89 -5.84
C ARG A 349 18.83 3.40 -5.92
N LEU A 350 17.93 4.03 -5.16
CA LEU A 350 17.83 5.49 -5.06
C LEU A 350 18.93 6.10 -4.19
N GLY A 351 19.77 5.27 -3.56
CA GLY A 351 20.84 5.72 -2.69
C GLY A 351 20.36 6.38 -1.39
N VAL A 352 19.12 6.11 -0.97
CA VAL A 352 18.53 6.62 0.29
C VAL A 352 18.59 5.59 1.42
N ALA A 353 19.02 4.38 1.11
CA ALA A 353 19.21 3.29 2.06
C ALA A 353 20.54 2.58 1.78
N PRO A 354 21.33 2.19 2.81
CA PRO A 354 22.60 1.49 2.61
C PRO A 354 22.39 0.07 2.11
N ARG A 355 21.45 -0.62 2.70
CA ARG A 355 21.07 -2.01 2.41
C ARG A 355 19.70 -2.36 2.96
N ALA A 356 19.12 -3.45 2.49
CA ALA A 356 17.99 -4.09 3.13
C ALA A 356 18.47 -5.10 4.20
N VAL A 357 17.74 -5.18 5.33
CA VAL A 357 17.96 -6.17 6.40
C VAL A 357 16.69 -7.03 6.52
N PRO A 358 16.54 -8.13 5.75
CA PRO A 358 15.32 -8.94 5.78
C PRO A 358 15.03 -9.46 7.19
N LEU A 359 13.75 -9.39 7.63
CA LEU A 359 13.36 -9.74 9.00
C LEU A 359 13.86 -11.12 9.44
N ARG A 360 13.83 -12.12 8.56
CA ARG A 360 14.34 -13.48 8.83
C ARG A 360 15.84 -13.58 9.10
N ARG A 361 16.62 -12.56 8.71
CA ARG A 361 18.08 -12.43 8.92
C ARG A 361 18.43 -11.29 9.87
N LEU A 362 17.43 -10.68 10.51
CA LEU A 362 17.63 -9.54 11.40
C LEU A 362 18.32 -10.01 12.68
N THR A 363 19.50 -9.44 12.93
CA THR A 363 20.26 -9.52 14.18
C THR A 363 20.55 -8.11 14.69
N ALA A 364 20.92 -7.98 15.95
CA ALA A 364 21.31 -6.68 16.52
C ALA A 364 22.47 -6.07 15.74
N ASP A 365 23.49 -6.87 15.42
CA ASP A 365 24.69 -6.40 14.72
C ASP A 365 24.39 -5.97 13.28
N SER A 366 23.58 -6.76 12.53
CA SER A 366 23.23 -6.43 11.14
C SER A 366 22.41 -5.15 11.05
N LEU A 367 21.50 -4.92 12.01
CA LEU A 367 20.70 -3.71 12.07
C LEU A 367 21.53 -2.52 12.55
N ALA A 368 22.39 -2.70 13.59
CA ALA A 368 23.29 -1.64 14.07
C ALA A 368 24.20 -1.13 12.97
N ALA A 369 24.86 -2.03 12.23
CA ALA A 369 25.74 -1.66 11.12
C ALA A 369 24.98 -0.87 10.02
N ALA A 370 23.75 -1.29 9.68
CA ALA A 370 22.94 -0.58 8.69
C ALA A 370 22.48 0.81 9.21
N LEU A 371 22.15 0.92 10.50
CA LEU A 371 21.78 2.18 11.15
C LEU A 371 22.96 3.16 11.20
N GLN A 372 24.13 2.69 11.63
CA GLN A 372 25.34 3.50 11.64
C GLN A 372 25.68 4.02 10.25
N GLU A 373 25.66 3.16 9.23
CA GLU A 373 25.90 3.58 7.85
C GLU A 373 24.86 4.60 7.37
N ALA A 374 23.56 4.37 7.62
CA ALA A 374 22.48 5.26 7.21
C ALA A 374 22.56 6.65 7.86
N THR A 375 23.01 6.73 9.12
CA THR A 375 23.01 7.99 9.90
C THR A 375 24.35 8.73 9.84
N ALA A 376 25.47 8.01 9.75
CA ALA A 376 26.82 8.61 9.73
C ALA A 376 27.25 9.06 8.33
N GLU A 377 26.82 8.34 7.26
CA GLU A 377 27.21 8.66 5.90
C GLU A 377 26.33 9.77 5.30
N PRO A 378 26.86 11.00 5.07
CA PRO A 378 26.06 12.15 4.62
C PRO A 378 25.37 11.94 3.26
N ARG A 379 25.88 11.01 2.43
CA ARG A 379 25.33 10.75 1.08
C ARG A 379 23.85 10.31 1.12
N TYR A 380 23.46 9.45 2.08
CA TYR A 380 22.07 8.96 2.16
C TYR A 380 21.11 10.09 2.47
N ARG A 381 21.47 10.98 3.41
CA ARG A 381 20.63 12.14 3.74
C ARG A 381 20.59 13.16 2.59
N ARG A 382 21.70 13.39 1.87
CA ARG A 382 21.69 14.27 0.69
C ARG A 382 20.78 13.74 -0.39
N HIS A 383 20.86 12.45 -0.73
CA HIS A 383 19.99 11.82 -1.73
C HIS A 383 18.52 11.86 -1.30
N ALA A 384 18.22 11.54 -0.04
CA ALA A 384 16.87 11.59 0.48
C ALA A 384 16.27 13.01 0.40
N ARG A 385 17.02 14.05 0.80
CA ARG A 385 16.60 15.44 0.70
C ARG A 385 16.42 15.91 -0.75
N ALA A 386 17.32 15.57 -1.64
CA ALA A 386 17.23 15.90 -3.06
C ALA A 386 15.97 15.27 -3.70
N LEU A 387 15.67 14.02 -3.34
CA LEU A 387 14.47 13.34 -3.81
C LEU A 387 13.21 13.95 -3.19
N ALA A 388 13.21 14.26 -1.90
CA ALA A 388 12.09 14.91 -1.22
C ALA A 388 11.71 16.26 -1.85
N ALA A 389 12.71 17.08 -2.20
CA ALA A 389 12.49 18.37 -2.89
C ALA A 389 11.78 18.18 -4.25
N ARG A 390 12.12 17.12 -4.99
CA ARG A 390 11.45 16.80 -6.26
C ARG A 390 10.04 16.24 -6.03
N LEU A 391 9.85 15.38 -5.04
CA LEU A 391 8.54 14.83 -4.67
C LEU A 391 7.57 15.91 -4.18
N ALA A 392 8.07 17.00 -3.58
CA ALA A 392 7.25 18.12 -3.13
C ALA A 392 6.60 18.91 -4.29
N ALA A 393 7.15 18.78 -5.50
CA ALA A 393 6.60 19.40 -6.71
C ALA A 393 5.55 18.51 -7.43
N GLU A 394 5.36 17.26 -6.96
CA GLU A 394 4.38 16.35 -7.53
C GLU A 394 3.01 16.50 -6.85
N ASP A 395 1.95 16.51 -7.67
CA ASP A 395 0.57 16.36 -7.23
C ASP A 395 -0.08 15.19 -7.98
N GLY A 396 -0.44 14.14 -7.26
CA GLY A 396 -1.06 12.95 -7.84
C GLY A 396 -2.58 13.06 -8.06
N VAL A 397 -3.23 14.16 -7.65
CA VAL A 397 -4.69 14.34 -7.76
C VAL A 397 -5.13 14.78 -9.17
N PRO A 398 -4.53 15.81 -9.80
CA PRO A 398 -4.95 16.28 -11.11
C PRO A 398 -5.03 15.20 -12.19
N PRO A 399 -4.04 14.27 -12.34
CA PRO A 399 -4.17 13.20 -13.34
C PRO A 399 -5.35 12.26 -13.09
N VAL A 400 -5.82 12.12 -11.83
CA VAL A 400 -7.02 11.33 -11.52
C VAL A 400 -8.28 12.07 -11.96
N LEU A 401 -8.33 13.40 -11.76
CA LEU A 401 -9.43 14.25 -12.23
C LEU A 401 -9.55 14.21 -13.76
N ASP A 402 -8.44 14.32 -14.46
CA ASP A 402 -8.40 14.24 -15.92
C ASP A 402 -8.95 12.88 -16.41
N ALA A 403 -8.49 11.78 -15.79
CA ALA A 403 -8.96 10.44 -16.12
C ALA A 403 -10.46 10.24 -15.81
N ILE A 404 -11.00 10.86 -14.76
CA ILE A 404 -12.44 10.83 -14.44
C ILE A 404 -13.21 11.53 -15.56
N ASN A 405 -12.80 12.73 -15.96
CA ASN A 405 -13.46 13.50 -17.01
C ASN A 405 -13.43 12.76 -18.35
N GLU A 406 -12.26 12.26 -18.76
CA GLU A 406 -12.14 11.49 -20.01
C GLU A 406 -13.00 10.21 -20.02
N THR A 407 -13.08 9.52 -18.86
CA THR A 407 -13.82 8.28 -18.75
C THR A 407 -15.34 8.54 -18.82
N ARG A 408 -15.82 9.62 -18.19
CA ARG A 408 -17.22 10.06 -18.27
C ARG A 408 -17.59 10.48 -19.69
N ASP A 409 -16.76 11.29 -20.36
CA ASP A 409 -16.99 11.73 -21.73
C ASP A 409 -17.08 10.57 -22.72
N LYS A 410 -16.26 9.52 -22.54
CA LYS A 410 -16.31 8.29 -23.34
C LYS A 410 -17.62 7.53 -23.10
N ALA A 411 -18.06 7.41 -21.84
CA ALA A 411 -19.32 6.75 -21.48
C ALA A 411 -20.53 7.48 -22.06
N ASP A 412 -20.55 8.80 -22.01
CA ASP A 412 -21.64 9.64 -22.54
C ASP A 412 -21.71 9.56 -24.07
N ARG A 413 -20.56 9.52 -24.76
CA ARG A 413 -20.53 9.31 -26.22
C ARG A 413 -21.05 7.95 -26.63
N SER A 414 -20.76 6.90 -25.85
CA SER A 414 -21.24 5.53 -26.15
C SER A 414 -22.73 5.32 -25.88
N ARG A 415 -23.37 6.21 -25.13
CA ARG A 415 -24.82 6.19 -24.83
C ARG A 415 -25.66 7.05 -25.79
N ARG A 416 -25.03 7.88 -26.60
CA ARG A 416 -25.76 8.64 -27.65
C ARG A 416 -26.08 7.69 -28.80
N PRO A 417 -27.35 7.64 -29.26
CA PRO A 417 -27.82 6.76 -30.33
C PRO A 417 -27.15 7.08 -31.68
#